data_827d9723bab9ed58d4deee8f3d2c908b
#
_entry.id   827d9723bab9ed58d4deee8f3d2c908b
#
_cell.length_a   1.000
_cell.length_b   1.000
_cell.length_c   1.000
_cell.angle_alpha   90.00
_cell.angle_beta   90.00
_cell.angle_gamma   90.00
#
_symmetry.space_group_name_H-M   'P 1'
#
loop_
_entity.id
_entity.type
_entity.pdbx_description
1 polymer ?
#
loop_
_entity_poly.entity_id
_entity_poly.type
_entity_poly.pdbx_seq_one_letter_code
_entity_poly.pdbx_strand_id
1 'polypeptide(L)'
;LYTMGVPYEDARIKSSVYAMATEPIAYSLLALDKLRKRADEKTVKHRALFTQHYLNPARTLITRLLANPALGTDELICRVADITPDELAKARKMEKSRNAPQGMMAMMMAMGDGEKAPMKKMPSSVEYTKEEITFALAVMEVERTIKNVGEYKKALIESPEKELLSMTNALNGGYTQPSPGGDPIVNPNTLPTGRNLYGINAEAVSYTHLRA
;
A
#
# COMPACT_ATOMS: atom_id res chain seq x y z
N LEU A 1 -5.76 7.64 -23.60
CA LEU A 1 -7.19 7.53 -23.21
C LEU A 1 -8.00 8.69 -23.77
N TYR A 2 -7.59 9.94 -23.59
CA TYR A 2 -8.29 11.10 -24.14
C TYR A 2 -8.44 11.04 -25.66
N THR A 3 -7.39 10.69 -26.38
CA THR A 3 -7.41 10.49 -27.83
C THR A 3 -8.30 9.34 -28.30
N MET A 4 -8.73 8.49 -27.39
CA MET A 4 -9.66 7.38 -27.63
C MET A 4 -11.12 7.75 -27.27
N GLY A 5 -11.43 9.04 -27.13
CA GLY A 5 -12.77 9.54 -26.82
C GLY A 5 -13.18 9.48 -25.35
N VAL A 6 -12.25 9.15 -24.45
CA VAL A 6 -12.52 9.24 -23.00
C VAL A 6 -12.46 10.71 -22.58
N PRO A 7 -13.44 11.23 -21.81
CA PRO A 7 -13.38 12.59 -21.27
C PRO A 7 -12.06 12.87 -20.54
N TYR A 8 -11.53 14.08 -20.66
CA TYR A 8 -10.20 14.43 -20.13
C TYR A 8 -10.04 14.11 -18.64
N GLU A 9 -11.02 14.48 -17.82
CA GLU A 9 -10.98 14.22 -16.37
C GLU A 9 -10.97 12.73 -16.04
N ASP A 10 -11.80 11.94 -16.72
CA ASP A 10 -11.81 10.49 -16.58
C ASP A 10 -10.50 9.86 -17.06
N ALA A 11 -9.92 10.37 -18.14
CA ALA A 11 -8.65 9.90 -18.67
C ALA A 11 -7.51 10.19 -17.68
N ARG A 12 -7.50 11.37 -17.06
CA ARG A 12 -6.53 11.78 -16.04
C ARG A 12 -6.60 10.88 -14.82
N ILE A 13 -7.80 10.71 -14.25
CA ILE A 13 -8.01 9.87 -13.06
C ILE A 13 -7.61 8.42 -13.33
N LYS A 14 -8.06 7.85 -14.44
CA LYS A 14 -7.70 6.47 -14.82
C LYS A 14 -6.20 6.31 -15.01
N SER A 15 -5.56 7.26 -15.68
CA SER A 15 -4.10 7.23 -15.90
C SER A 15 -3.33 7.24 -14.57
N SER A 16 -3.72 8.12 -13.64
CA SER A 16 -3.09 8.21 -12.33
C SER A 16 -3.29 6.93 -11.49
N VAL A 17 -4.50 6.38 -11.47
CA VAL A 17 -4.76 5.12 -10.76
C VAL A 17 -3.99 3.95 -11.39
N TYR A 18 -3.87 3.91 -12.73
CA TYR A 18 -3.03 2.90 -13.38
C TYR A 18 -1.57 3.01 -12.97
N ALA A 19 -1.02 4.23 -12.88
CA ALA A 19 0.35 4.43 -12.43
C ALA A 19 0.56 3.98 -10.98
N MET A 20 -0.40 4.26 -10.08
CA MET A 20 -0.31 3.88 -8.66
C MET A 20 -0.50 2.38 -8.40
N ALA A 21 -1.32 1.69 -9.20
CA ALA A 21 -1.79 0.35 -8.87
C ALA A 21 -1.25 -0.77 -9.79
N THR A 22 -0.87 -0.46 -11.02
CA THR A 22 -0.48 -1.51 -11.99
C THR A 22 0.85 -2.16 -11.63
N GLU A 23 1.87 -1.36 -11.35
CA GLU A 23 3.21 -1.87 -11.05
C GLU A 23 3.28 -2.65 -9.74
N PRO A 24 2.69 -2.17 -8.61
CA PRO A 24 2.67 -2.94 -7.37
C PRO A 24 2.07 -4.34 -7.55
N ILE A 25 0.96 -4.46 -8.26
CA ILE A 25 0.35 -5.77 -8.55
C ILE A 25 1.28 -6.61 -9.43
N ALA A 26 1.80 -6.04 -10.52
CA ALA A 26 2.65 -6.77 -11.47
C ALA A 26 3.92 -7.33 -10.81
N TYR A 27 4.62 -6.51 -10.00
CA TYR A 27 5.82 -6.96 -9.28
C TYR A 27 5.50 -7.98 -8.19
N SER A 28 4.35 -7.86 -7.51
CA SER A 28 3.91 -8.83 -6.52
C SER A 28 3.60 -10.18 -7.15
N LEU A 29 2.91 -10.21 -8.29
CA LEU A 29 2.65 -11.44 -9.04
C LEU A 29 3.94 -12.08 -9.53
N LEU A 30 4.89 -11.28 -10.04
CA LEU A 30 6.22 -11.79 -10.41
C LEU A 30 6.96 -12.39 -9.20
N ALA A 31 6.87 -11.76 -8.01
CA ALA A 31 7.50 -12.27 -6.80
C ALA A 31 6.89 -13.62 -6.39
N LEU A 32 5.57 -13.76 -6.45
CA LEU A 32 4.88 -15.01 -6.19
C LEU A 32 5.27 -16.11 -7.19
N ASP A 33 5.36 -15.79 -8.47
CA ASP A 33 5.78 -16.74 -9.50
C ASP A 33 7.25 -17.15 -9.36
N LYS A 34 8.12 -16.24 -8.92
CA LYS A 34 9.51 -16.61 -8.59
C LYS A 34 9.59 -17.60 -7.42
N LEU A 35 8.83 -17.36 -6.35
CA LEU A 35 8.78 -18.29 -5.21
C LEU A 35 8.27 -19.67 -5.61
N ARG A 36 7.33 -19.73 -6.56
CA ARG A 36 6.77 -20.98 -7.11
C ARG A 36 7.61 -21.59 -8.23
N LYS A 37 8.75 -20.97 -8.57
CA LYS A 37 9.61 -21.36 -9.70
C LYS A 37 8.87 -21.41 -11.05
N ARG A 38 7.85 -20.57 -11.21
CA ARG A 38 7.07 -20.43 -12.46
C ARG A 38 7.56 -19.28 -13.34
N ALA A 39 8.29 -18.32 -12.78
CA ALA A 39 8.82 -17.19 -13.54
C ALA A 39 9.97 -17.64 -14.44
N ASP A 40 9.80 -17.47 -15.76
CA ASP A 40 10.87 -17.67 -16.72
C ASP A 40 11.89 -16.51 -16.62
N GLU A 41 13.18 -16.82 -16.63
CA GLU A 41 14.25 -15.81 -16.63
C GLU A 41 14.13 -14.81 -17.80
N LYS A 42 13.66 -15.26 -18.97
CA LYS A 42 13.42 -14.38 -20.12
C LYS A 42 12.35 -13.36 -19.83
N THR A 43 11.26 -13.77 -19.17
CA THR A 43 10.17 -12.88 -18.77
C THR A 43 10.64 -11.81 -17.80
N VAL A 44 11.58 -12.13 -16.91
CA VAL A 44 12.15 -11.17 -15.96
C VAL A 44 13.09 -10.16 -16.65
N LYS A 45 13.88 -10.61 -17.63
CA LYS A 45 14.90 -9.80 -18.29
C LYS A 45 14.35 -8.94 -19.44
N HIS A 46 13.25 -9.35 -20.07
CA HIS A 46 12.69 -8.67 -21.24
C HIS A 46 11.43 -7.89 -20.88
N ARG A 47 11.50 -6.55 -20.97
CA ARG A 47 10.40 -5.64 -20.65
C ARG A 47 9.09 -5.97 -21.41
N ALA A 48 9.19 -6.38 -22.67
CA ALA A 48 8.01 -6.73 -23.45
C ALA A 48 7.28 -7.95 -22.90
N LEU A 49 8.01 -8.99 -22.49
CA LEU A 49 7.44 -10.20 -21.88
C LEU A 49 6.88 -9.89 -20.49
N PHE A 50 7.59 -9.11 -19.68
CA PHE A 50 7.08 -8.64 -18.40
C PHE A 50 5.77 -7.86 -18.55
N THR A 51 5.72 -6.97 -19.55
CA THR A 51 4.50 -6.21 -19.84
C THR A 51 3.35 -7.14 -20.22
N GLN A 52 3.60 -8.12 -21.07
CA GLN A 52 2.57 -9.06 -21.51
C GLN A 52 2.05 -9.95 -20.39
N HIS A 53 2.95 -10.49 -19.58
CA HIS A 53 2.59 -11.50 -18.56
C HIS A 53 2.10 -10.90 -17.24
N TYR A 54 2.56 -9.71 -16.85
CA TYR A 54 2.24 -9.12 -15.55
C TYR A 54 1.54 -7.76 -15.64
N LEU A 55 2.05 -6.80 -16.44
CA LEU A 55 1.48 -5.46 -16.48
C LEU A 55 0.11 -5.41 -17.17
N ASN A 56 -0.07 -6.09 -18.28
CA ASN A 56 -1.35 -6.08 -19.01
C ASN A 56 -2.48 -6.76 -18.20
N PRO A 57 -2.27 -7.95 -17.60
CA PRO A 57 -3.26 -8.53 -16.68
C PRO A 57 -3.58 -7.63 -15.48
N ALA A 58 -2.58 -7.03 -14.86
CA ALA A 58 -2.77 -6.08 -13.76
C ALA A 58 -3.60 -4.88 -14.20
N ARG A 59 -3.29 -4.29 -15.36
CA ARG A 59 -4.05 -3.16 -15.92
C ARG A 59 -5.51 -3.53 -16.23
N THR A 60 -5.75 -4.72 -16.77
CA THR A 60 -7.11 -5.23 -17.01
C THR A 60 -7.88 -5.38 -15.71
N LEU A 61 -7.24 -5.92 -14.66
CA LEU A 61 -7.83 -6.03 -13.33
C LEU A 61 -8.22 -4.65 -12.77
N ILE A 62 -7.31 -3.69 -12.82
CA ILE A 62 -7.55 -2.33 -12.31
C ILE A 62 -8.67 -1.65 -13.09
N THR A 63 -8.76 -1.86 -14.40
CA THR A 63 -9.88 -1.34 -15.21
C THR A 63 -11.22 -1.83 -14.70
N ARG A 64 -11.33 -3.11 -14.34
CA ARG A 64 -12.55 -3.69 -13.77
C ARG A 64 -12.86 -3.13 -12.39
N LEU A 65 -11.85 -3.00 -11.53
CA LEU A 65 -12.00 -2.43 -10.19
C LEU A 65 -12.38 -0.94 -10.22
N LEU A 66 -11.87 -0.17 -11.19
CA LEU A 66 -12.28 1.23 -11.39
C LEU A 66 -13.74 1.37 -11.81
N ALA A 67 -14.23 0.42 -12.61
CA ALA A 67 -15.64 0.37 -12.99
C ALA A 67 -16.54 -0.07 -11.83
N ASN A 68 -16.08 -1.03 -11.03
CA ASN A 68 -16.82 -1.55 -9.87
C ASN A 68 -15.87 -1.91 -8.72
N PRO A 69 -15.59 -0.99 -7.78
CA PRO A 69 -14.72 -1.24 -6.63
C PRO A 69 -15.20 -2.37 -5.71
N ALA A 70 -16.50 -2.68 -5.70
CA ALA A 70 -17.05 -3.76 -4.88
C ALA A 70 -16.54 -5.16 -5.29
N LEU A 71 -15.92 -5.29 -6.47
CA LEU A 71 -15.24 -6.53 -6.89
C LEU A 71 -13.98 -6.85 -6.08
N GLY A 72 -13.46 -5.92 -5.26
CA GLY A 72 -12.26 -6.10 -4.43
C GLY A 72 -12.46 -7.04 -3.23
N THR A 73 -13.02 -8.22 -3.48
CA THR A 73 -13.29 -9.26 -2.48
C THR A 73 -12.08 -10.16 -2.21
N ASP A 74 -12.10 -10.86 -1.08
CA ASP A 74 -11.07 -11.84 -0.75
C ASP A 74 -10.98 -12.97 -1.79
N GLU A 75 -12.10 -13.35 -2.39
CA GLU A 75 -12.14 -14.32 -3.48
C GLU A 75 -11.37 -13.83 -4.72
N LEU A 76 -11.55 -12.56 -5.09
CA LEU A 76 -10.79 -11.98 -6.19
C LEU A 76 -9.28 -11.92 -5.87
N ILE A 77 -8.92 -11.55 -4.64
CA ILE A 77 -7.52 -11.52 -4.19
C ILE A 77 -6.89 -12.91 -4.30
N CYS A 78 -7.58 -13.94 -3.80
CA CYS A 78 -7.10 -15.32 -3.89
C CYS A 78 -6.93 -15.76 -5.35
N ARG A 79 -7.86 -15.41 -6.22
CA ARG A 79 -7.80 -15.74 -7.65
C ARG A 79 -6.66 -15.03 -8.37
N VAL A 80 -6.45 -13.73 -8.07
CA VAL A 80 -5.40 -12.93 -8.71
C VAL A 80 -4.01 -13.37 -8.27
N ALA A 81 -3.83 -13.63 -6.99
CA ALA A 81 -2.55 -14.09 -6.43
C ALA A 81 -2.33 -15.60 -6.59
N ASP A 82 -3.32 -16.33 -7.10
CA ASP A 82 -3.33 -17.81 -7.21
C ASP A 82 -3.00 -18.47 -5.87
N ILE A 83 -3.73 -18.09 -4.82
CA ILE A 83 -3.57 -18.60 -3.47
C ILE A 83 -4.88 -19.11 -2.91
N THR A 84 -4.79 -19.93 -1.87
CA THR A 84 -5.94 -20.40 -1.09
C THR A 84 -6.38 -19.35 -0.04
N PRO A 85 -7.63 -19.39 0.43
CA PRO A 85 -8.08 -18.54 1.54
C PRO A 85 -7.24 -18.72 2.82
N ASP A 86 -6.73 -19.91 3.07
CA ASP A 86 -5.88 -20.21 4.22
C ASP A 86 -4.50 -19.53 4.10
N GLU A 87 -3.93 -19.51 2.91
CA GLU A 87 -2.68 -18.80 2.63
C GLU A 87 -2.85 -17.28 2.78
N LEU A 88 -4.00 -16.73 2.34
CA LEU A 88 -4.34 -15.33 2.57
C LEU A 88 -4.45 -15.01 4.07
N ALA A 89 -5.13 -15.87 4.83
CA ALA A 89 -5.24 -15.71 6.29
C ALA A 89 -3.86 -15.81 6.98
N LYS A 90 -3.00 -16.73 6.53
CA LYS A 90 -1.61 -16.86 7.01
C LYS A 90 -0.81 -15.59 6.72
N ALA A 91 -0.88 -15.05 5.50
CA ALA A 91 -0.18 -13.81 5.11
C ALA A 91 -0.61 -12.63 5.98
N ARG A 92 -1.92 -12.44 6.21
CA ARG A 92 -2.48 -11.40 7.09
C ARG A 92 -1.99 -11.54 8.55
N LYS A 93 -1.92 -12.76 9.06
CA LYS A 93 -1.42 -13.04 10.42
C LYS A 93 0.06 -12.68 10.54
N MET A 94 0.85 -13.02 9.55
CA MET A 94 2.28 -12.71 9.50
C MET A 94 2.52 -11.19 9.47
N GLU A 95 1.78 -10.46 8.65
CA GLU A 95 1.89 -9.00 8.60
C GLU A 95 1.52 -8.34 9.94
N LYS A 96 0.43 -8.78 10.57
CA LYS A 96 0.05 -8.30 11.90
C LYS A 96 1.13 -8.57 12.95
N SER A 97 1.74 -9.77 12.92
CA SER A 97 2.81 -10.13 13.84
C SER A 97 4.06 -9.28 13.64
N ARG A 98 4.40 -8.96 12.38
CA ARG A 98 5.55 -8.12 12.04
C ARG A 98 5.34 -6.65 12.39
N ASN A 99 4.14 -6.13 12.20
CA ASN A 99 3.77 -4.74 12.48
C ASN A 99 3.34 -4.51 13.94
N ALA A 100 3.24 -5.56 14.75
CA ALA A 100 3.00 -5.42 16.18
C ALA A 100 4.18 -4.67 16.83
N PRO A 101 3.95 -3.62 17.63
CA PRO A 101 5.01 -2.88 18.30
C PRO A 101 5.82 -3.84 19.17
N GLN A 102 7.03 -4.16 18.73
CA GLN A 102 7.89 -5.11 19.42
C GLN A 102 8.39 -4.53 20.73
N GLY A 103 8.09 -5.23 21.80
CA GLY A 103 8.80 -5.22 23.06
C GLY A 103 8.71 -3.95 23.92
N MET A 104 9.15 -2.80 23.46
CA MET A 104 9.32 -1.62 24.31
C MET A 104 7.98 -0.94 24.66
N MET A 105 7.03 -0.90 23.71
CA MET A 105 5.71 -0.31 23.96
C MET A 105 4.81 -1.25 24.77
N ALA A 106 4.94 -2.57 24.59
CA ALA A 106 4.26 -3.55 25.43
C ALA A 106 4.80 -3.53 26.88
N MET A 107 6.09 -3.29 27.05
CA MET A 107 6.72 -3.13 28.36
C MET A 107 6.31 -1.80 29.03
N MET A 108 6.14 -0.71 28.26
CA MET A 108 5.70 0.59 28.76
C MET A 108 4.21 0.57 29.16
N MET A 109 3.35 -0.17 28.45
CA MET A 109 1.95 -0.39 28.85
C MET A 109 1.83 -1.32 30.08
N ALA A 110 2.74 -2.27 30.25
CA ALA A 110 2.75 -3.15 31.43
C ALA A 110 3.28 -2.46 32.70
N MET A 111 4.01 -1.35 32.58
CA MET A 111 4.51 -0.57 33.74
C MET A 111 3.52 0.48 34.24
N GLY A 112 2.38 0.70 33.59
CA GLY A 112 1.41 1.76 33.93
C GLY A 112 0.37 1.38 34.97
N ASP A 113 0.27 0.13 35.39
CA ASP A 113 -0.73 -0.28 36.40
C ASP A 113 -0.09 -1.17 37.48
N GLY A 114 -0.10 -0.68 38.69
CA GLY A 114 0.63 -1.19 39.86
C GLY A 114 0.09 -2.48 40.49
N GLU A 115 -0.33 -3.46 39.71
CA GLU A 115 -0.65 -4.79 40.22
C GLU A 115 0.18 -5.88 39.52
N LYS A 116 0.86 -6.68 40.34
CA LYS A 116 1.67 -7.82 39.97
C LYS A 116 0.83 -8.90 39.24
N ALA A 117 0.62 -8.77 37.95
CA ALA A 117 0.13 -9.89 37.18
C ALA A 117 1.26 -10.88 36.88
N PRO A 118 1.03 -12.22 36.94
CA PRO A 118 2.06 -13.22 36.70
C PRO A 118 2.59 -13.05 35.27
N MET A 119 3.90 -12.98 35.13
CA MET A 119 4.60 -12.92 33.86
C MET A 119 4.11 -14.07 32.96
N LYS A 120 3.13 -13.79 32.07
CA LYS A 120 2.86 -14.67 30.95
C LYS A 120 4.10 -14.66 30.06
N LYS A 121 4.71 -15.83 29.88
CA LYS A 121 5.80 -16.03 28.91
C LYS A 121 5.45 -15.31 27.62
N MET A 122 6.30 -14.35 27.23
CA MET A 122 6.20 -13.70 25.91
C MET A 122 6.11 -14.80 24.85
N PRO A 123 5.18 -14.71 23.89
CA PRO A 123 5.18 -15.63 22.78
C PRO A 123 6.54 -15.50 22.11
N SER A 124 7.26 -16.62 21.98
CA SER A 124 8.51 -16.70 21.25
C SER A 124 8.33 -16.01 19.90
N SER A 125 9.22 -15.11 19.53
CA SER A 125 9.23 -14.49 18.21
C SER A 125 9.22 -15.63 17.18
N VAL A 126 8.12 -15.76 16.44
CA VAL A 126 8.02 -16.74 15.37
C VAL A 126 9.00 -16.27 14.31
N GLU A 127 10.11 -16.97 14.17
CA GLU A 127 11.07 -16.72 13.10
C GLU A 127 10.46 -17.23 11.79
N TYR A 128 10.15 -16.31 10.91
CA TYR A 128 9.68 -16.60 9.56
C TYR A 128 10.87 -16.70 8.61
N THR A 129 10.81 -17.63 7.67
CA THR A 129 11.81 -17.72 6.60
C THR A 129 11.71 -16.52 5.67
N LYS A 130 12.81 -16.21 4.98
CA LYS A 130 12.84 -15.10 3.99
C LYS A 130 11.80 -15.32 2.89
N GLU A 131 11.55 -16.57 2.49
CA GLU A 131 10.55 -16.91 1.48
C GLU A 131 9.13 -16.65 1.98
N GLU A 132 8.81 -17.04 3.21
CA GLU A 132 7.52 -16.78 3.83
C GLU A 132 7.24 -15.27 3.98
N ILE A 133 8.26 -14.50 4.38
CA ILE A 133 8.14 -13.03 4.46
C ILE A 133 7.88 -12.45 3.08
N THR A 134 8.64 -12.86 2.05
CA THR A 134 8.46 -12.38 0.68
C THR A 134 7.08 -12.74 0.15
N PHE A 135 6.59 -13.94 0.41
CA PHE A 135 5.26 -14.40 0.06
C PHE A 135 4.19 -13.52 0.71
N ALA A 136 4.26 -13.35 2.04
CA ALA A 136 3.29 -12.54 2.77
C ALA A 136 3.26 -11.10 2.26
N LEU A 137 4.43 -10.47 2.05
CA LEU A 137 4.53 -9.11 1.52
C LEU A 137 3.89 -8.98 0.14
N ALA A 138 4.16 -9.92 -0.77
CA ALA A 138 3.59 -9.89 -2.11
C ALA A 138 2.05 -10.04 -2.09
N VAL A 139 1.54 -10.97 -1.28
CA VAL A 139 0.08 -11.17 -1.12
C VAL A 139 -0.59 -9.93 -0.52
N MET A 140 0.01 -9.36 0.53
CA MET A 140 -0.54 -8.17 1.19
C MET A 140 -0.50 -6.93 0.29
N GLU A 141 0.52 -6.81 -0.55
CA GLU A 141 0.59 -5.71 -1.53
C GLU A 141 -0.51 -5.85 -2.60
N VAL A 142 -0.78 -7.07 -3.08
CA VAL A 142 -1.92 -7.33 -3.98
C VAL A 142 -3.23 -6.99 -3.30
N GLU A 143 -3.45 -7.45 -2.06
CA GLU A 143 -4.67 -7.15 -1.29
C GLU A 143 -4.85 -5.66 -1.09
N ARG A 144 -3.81 -4.98 -0.60
CA ARG A 144 -3.83 -3.54 -0.34
C ARG A 144 -4.18 -2.76 -1.60
N THR A 145 -3.52 -3.08 -2.71
CA THR A 145 -3.73 -2.37 -3.96
C THR A 145 -5.14 -2.60 -4.51
N ILE A 146 -5.64 -3.84 -4.50
CA ILE A 146 -7.00 -4.16 -4.95
C ILE A 146 -8.05 -3.41 -4.14
N LYS A 147 -7.91 -3.40 -2.81
CA LYS A 147 -8.86 -2.71 -1.91
C LYS A 147 -8.81 -1.19 -2.05
N ASN A 148 -7.63 -0.65 -2.34
CA ASN A 148 -7.42 0.79 -2.36
C ASN A 148 -7.70 1.44 -3.73
N VAL A 149 -7.94 0.70 -4.81
CA VAL A 149 -8.24 1.29 -6.14
C VAL A 149 -9.41 2.27 -6.08
N GLY A 150 -10.48 1.92 -5.37
CA GLY A 150 -11.64 2.78 -5.19
C GLY A 150 -11.32 4.05 -4.40
N GLU A 151 -10.54 3.92 -3.33
CA GLU A 151 -10.10 5.04 -2.50
C GLU A 151 -9.14 5.97 -3.27
N TYR A 152 -8.25 5.44 -4.09
CA TYR A 152 -7.38 6.25 -4.95
C TYR A 152 -8.20 7.11 -5.93
N LYS A 153 -9.21 6.50 -6.58
CA LYS A 153 -10.12 7.23 -7.46
C LYS A 153 -10.83 8.35 -6.71
N LYS A 154 -11.41 8.05 -5.55
CA LYS A 154 -12.12 9.01 -4.70
C LYS A 154 -11.20 10.15 -4.26
N ALA A 155 -10.03 9.82 -3.75
CA ALA A 155 -9.05 10.80 -3.28
C ALA A 155 -8.55 11.73 -4.39
N LEU A 156 -8.37 11.22 -5.61
CA LEU A 156 -8.01 12.04 -6.77
C LEU A 156 -9.13 13.01 -7.17
N ILE A 157 -10.39 12.57 -7.11
CA ILE A 157 -11.56 13.42 -7.40
C ILE A 157 -11.71 14.51 -6.35
N GLU A 158 -11.49 14.22 -5.08
CA GLU A 158 -11.62 15.16 -3.97
C GLU A 158 -10.45 16.15 -3.85
N SER A 159 -9.30 15.83 -4.42
CA SER A 159 -8.07 16.62 -4.24
C SER A 159 -8.20 18.09 -4.66
N PRO A 160 -8.75 18.46 -5.83
CA PRO A 160 -8.86 19.86 -6.23
C PRO A 160 -9.69 20.70 -5.27
N GLU A 161 -10.82 20.20 -4.80
CA GLU A 161 -11.67 20.89 -3.84
C GLU A 161 -10.95 21.06 -2.48
N LYS A 162 -10.30 20.01 -2.01
CA LYS A 162 -9.53 20.06 -0.75
C LYS A 162 -8.36 21.03 -0.82
N GLU A 163 -7.71 21.15 -1.97
CA GLU A 163 -6.65 22.15 -2.17
C GLU A 163 -7.17 23.57 -2.06
N LEU A 164 -8.30 23.88 -2.72
CA LEU A 164 -8.93 25.20 -2.64
C LEU A 164 -9.38 25.54 -1.23
N LEU A 165 -10.04 24.60 -0.55
CA LEU A 165 -10.46 24.76 0.84
C LEU A 165 -9.27 24.98 1.78
N SER A 166 -8.22 24.21 1.62
CA SER A 166 -6.99 24.34 2.43
C SER A 166 -6.30 25.69 2.20
N MET A 167 -6.19 26.14 0.95
CA MET A 167 -5.62 27.42 0.61
C MET A 167 -6.45 28.56 1.22
N THR A 168 -7.77 28.52 1.09
CA THR A 168 -8.67 29.52 1.68
C THR A 168 -8.56 29.54 3.20
N ASN A 169 -8.51 28.37 3.84
CA ASN A 169 -8.32 28.25 5.28
C ASN A 169 -6.98 28.86 5.74
N ALA A 170 -5.88 28.56 5.03
CA ALA A 170 -4.56 29.11 5.35
C ALA A 170 -4.51 30.64 5.19
N LEU A 171 -5.12 31.19 4.13
CA LEU A 171 -5.21 32.65 3.93
C LEU A 171 -6.02 33.35 5.03
N ASN A 172 -6.99 32.67 5.62
CA ASN A 172 -7.75 33.15 6.77
C ASN A 172 -7.06 32.91 8.13
N GLY A 173 -5.81 32.43 8.14
CA GLY A 173 -5.06 32.13 9.37
C GLY A 173 -5.46 30.83 10.05
N GLY A 174 -6.22 29.97 9.37
CA GLY A 174 -6.64 28.68 9.91
C GLY A 174 -5.53 27.62 9.86
N TYR A 175 -5.65 26.62 10.70
CA TYR A 175 -4.73 25.48 10.74
C TYR A 175 -4.96 24.52 9.56
N THR A 176 -3.90 24.21 8.83
CA THR A 176 -3.91 23.20 7.77
C THR A 176 -3.22 21.94 8.26
N GLN A 177 -3.95 20.82 8.23
CA GLN A 177 -3.45 19.53 8.73
C GLN A 177 -2.18 19.09 7.99
N PRO A 178 -1.13 18.65 8.70
CA PRO A 178 0.09 18.17 8.07
C PRO A 178 -0.12 16.80 7.38
N SER A 179 0.66 16.56 6.32
CA SER A 179 0.72 15.29 5.62
C SER A 179 2.14 15.01 5.16
N PRO A 180 2.57 13.74 5.15
CA PRO A 180 3.83 13.40 4.49
C PRO A 180 3.82 13.89 3.04
N GLY A 181 4.91 14.53 2.64
CA GLY A 181 5.13 14.90 1.25
C GLY A 181 5.51 13.69 0.41
N GLY A 182 5.45 13.84 -0.89
CA GLY A 182 5.89 12.83 -1.85
C GLY A 182 5.02 12.77 -3.09
N ASP A 183 5.50 12.01 -4.07
CA ASP A 183 4.75 11.73 -5.29
C ASP A 183 3.59 10.77 -4.96
N PRO A 184 2.34 11.14 -5.27
CA PRO A 184 1.18 10.26 -5.06
C PRO A 184 1.27 8.92 -5.79
N ILE A 185 2.05 8.82 -6.85
CA ILE A 185 2.28 7.57 -7.57
C ILE A 185 3.13 6.61 -6.72
N VAL A 186 4.14 7.13 -6.05
CA VAL A 186 5.04 6.36 -5.19
C VAL A 186 4.41 6.12 -3.82
N ASN A 187 3.77 7.15 -3.26
CA ASN A 187 3.12 7.09 -1.95
C ASN A 187 1.64 7.54 -2.03
N PRO A 188 0.71 6.64 -2.32
CA PRO A 188 -0.71 6.97 -2.40
C PRO A 188 -1.31 7.58 -1.13
N ASN A 189 -0.66 7.42 0.03
CA ASN A 189 -1.12 7.99 1.31
C ASN A 189 -0.99 9.52 1.37
N THR A 190 -0.31 10.14 0.40
CA THR A 190 -0.29 11.60 0.24
C THR A 190 -1.60 12.16 -0.29
N LEU A 191 -2.49 11.30 -0.80
CA LEU A 191 -3.82 11.64 -1.25
C LEU A 191 -4.85 11.60 -0.11
N PRO A 192 -5.91 12.39 -0.19
CA PRO A 192 -6.11 13.52 -1.09
C PRO A 192 -5.15 14.67 -0.76
N THR A 193 -4.81 15.48 -1.77
CA THR A 193 -3.98 16.68 -1.61
C THR A 193 -4.68 17.78 -0.79
N GLY A 194 -4.09 18.95 -0.66
CA GLY A 194 -4.68 20.04 0.15
C GLY A 194 -4.30 19.94 1.64
N ARG A 195 -3.18 19.35 1.95
CA ARG A 195 -2.59 19.31 3.29
C ARG A 195 -1.27 20.05 3.30
N ASN A 196 -0.81 20.44 4.49
CA ASN A 196 0.52 21.04 4.63
C ASN A 196 1.59 19.95 4.48
N LEU A 197 2.26 19.95 3.34
CA LEU A 197 3.29 18.95 3.05
C LEU A 197 4.57 19.25 3.80
N TYR A 198 5.07 18.30 4.56
CA TYR A 198 6.39 18.37 5.16
C TYR A 198 7.23 17.17 4.72
N GLY A 199 8.47 17.45 4.35
CA GLY A 199 9.49 16.43 4.13
C GLY A 199 10.20 16.16 5.45
N ILE A 200 9.77 15.19 6.24
CA ILE A 200 10.54 14.74 7.39
C ILE A 200 11.53 13.70 6.89
N ASN A 201 12.81 14.06 6.92
CA ASN A 201 13.86 13.06 6.90
C ASN A 201 13.98 12.47 8.32
N ALA A 202 13.44 11.28 8.53
CA ALA A 202 13.45 10.61 9.83
C ALA A 202 14.90 10.42 10.37
N GLU A 203 15.88 10.26 9.49
CA GLU A 203 17.29 10.16 9.85
C GLU A 203 17.83 11.51 10.37
N ALA A 204 17.47 12.62 9.75
CA ALA A 204 17.91 13.95 10.20
C ALA A 204 17.29 14.34 11.55
N VAL A 205 16.05 13.96 11.81
CA VAL A 205 15.36 14.20 13.11
C VAL A 205 16.00 13.39 14.23
N SER A 206 16.39 12.15 13.96
CA SER A 206 17.06 11.27 14.93
C SER A 206 18.39 11.86 15.43
N TYR A 207 19.17 12.50 14.56
CA TYR A 207 20.45 13.08 14.92
C TYR A 207 20.33 14.39 15.74
N THR A 208 19.28 15.17 15.55
CA THR A 208 19.09 16.43 16.29
C THR A 208 18.64 16.19 17.73
N HIS A 209 17.88 15.13 18.01
CA HIS A 209 17.46 14.79 19.37
C HIS A 209 18.53 14.06 20.20
N LEU A 210 19.56 13.50 19.60
CA LEU A 210 20.66 12.84 20.30
C LEU A 210 21.79 13.79 20.70
N ARG A 211 21.72 15.08 20.33
CA ARG A 211 22.74 16.10 20.68
C ARG A 211 22.24 17.15 21.69
N ALA A 212 21.04 17.05 22.18
CA ALA A 212 20.48 17.87 23.27
C ALA A 212 20.47 17.08 24.56
#